data_4d97d8518c385a24135c7e0989a5c1c7
#
_entry.id   4d97d8518c385a24135c7e0989a5c1c7
#
_cell.length_a   1.000
_cell.length_b   1.000
_cell.length_c   1.000
_cell.angle_alpha   90.00
_cell.angle_beta   90.00
_cell.angle_gamma   90.00
#
_symmetry.space_group_name_H-M   'P 1'
#
loop_
_entity.id
_entity.type
_entity.pdbx_description
1 polymer ?
#
loop_
_entity_poly.entity_id
_entity_poly.type
_entity_poly.pdbx_seq_one_letter_code
_entity_poly.pdbx_strand_id
1 'polypeptide(L)'
;MSELITTLLVGISAFVATNIDDIVILLLLFSQLNSSFRCRHIVAGQYLGFTVLIIASLPGLFGGLIIPPNWIGLLGLIPMAMGISSLINREENEILEAVVTTAEYQDTNTTSLLNASTYNVAAITIANGSDNISVYIPLFASSNTTNFIIIIGVFFILVALWCYLAYKFTYQTKIANILSQYSNYILPFVLIILGGLIILKTAALSLIKLAASCICLAILVKKQPLSN
;
A
#
# COMPACT_ATOMS: atom_id res chain seq x y z
N MET A 1 26.23 -7.96 0.43
CA MET A 1 25.49 -7.93 -0.85
C MET A 1 24.13 -8.64 -0.75
N SER A 2 24.04 -9.82 -0.16
CA SER A 2 22.76 -10.54 0.01
C SER A 2 21.70 -9.76 0.81
N GLU A 3 22.10 -9.08 1.89
CA GLU A 3 21.17 -8.33 2.73
C GLU A 3 20.53 -7.13 1.99
N LEU A 4 21.32 -6.39 1.20
CA LEU A 4 20.83 -5.28 0.40
C LEU A 4 19.82 -5.75 -0.65
N ILE A 5 20.14 -6.85 -1.35
CA ILE A 5 19.23 -7.44 -2.35
C ILE A 5 17.92 -7.86 -1.69
N THR A 6 17.99 -8.50 -0.52
CA THR A 6 16.80 -8.91 0.23
C THR A 6 15.97 -7.69 0.63
N THR A 7 16.60 -6.61 1.12
CA THR A 7 15.92 -5.37 1.51
C THR A 7 15.22 -4.73 0.31
N LEU A 8 15.88 -4.66 -0.85
CA LEU A 8 15.31 -4.14 -2.09
C LEU A 8 14.10 -4.98 -2.53
N LEU A 9 14.23 -6.30 -2.55
CA LEU A 9 13.14 -7.20 -2.94
C LEU A 9 11.94 -7.08 -2.00
N VAL A 10 12.18 -7.03 -0.69
CA VAL A 10 11.12 -6.86 0.30
C VAL A 10 10.44 -5.50 0.14
N GLY A 11 11.21 -4.42 -0.03
CA GLY A 11 10.66 -3.07 -0.26
C GLY A 11 9.83 -3.00 -1.54
N ILE A 12 10.35 -3.51 -2.66
CA ILE A 12 9.62 -3.53 -3.94
C ILE A 12 8.34 -4.38 -3.82
N SER A 13 8.43 -5.57 -3.22
CA SER A 13 7.27 -6.45 -3.06
C SER A 13 6.19 -5.82 -2.16
N ALA A 14 6.60 -5.20 -1.05
CA ALA A 14 5.70 -4.50 -0.16
C ALA A 14 4.98 -3.35 -0.87
N PHE A 15 5.73 -2.50 -1.59
CA PHE A 15 5.17 -1.39 -2.35
C PHE A 15 4.20 -1.87 -3.42
N VAL A 16 4.60 -2.81 -4.25
CA VAL A 16 3.75 -3.34 -5.34
C VAL A 16 2.48 -3.96 -4.77
N ALA A 17 2.59 -4.73 -3.69
CA ALA A 17 1.43 -5.34 -3.05
C ALA A 17 0.42 -4.33 -2.53
N THR A 18 0.88 -3.24 -1.96
CA THR A 18 0.01 -2.26 -1.29
C THR A 18 -0.45 -1.12 -2.20
N ASN A 19 0.19 -0.90 -3.36
CA ASN A 19 -0.10 0.25 -4.23
C ASN A 19 -0.48 -0.18 -5.67
N ILE A 20 -0.79 -1.45 -5.91
CA ILE A 20 -1.16 -1.88 -7.26
C ILE A 20 -2.52 -1.32 -7.69
N ASP A 21 -3.44 -1.13 -6.76
CA ASP A 21 -4.74 -0.50 -6.94
C ASP A 21 -4.62 1.02 -7.13
N ASP A 22 -3.63 1.67 -6.53
CA ASP A 22 -3.33 3.09 -6.76
C ASP A 22 -3.12 3.42 -8.24
N ILE A 23 -2.60 2.48 -9.04
CA ILE A 23 -2.46 2.70 -10.48
C ILE A 23 -3.81 2.94 -11.14
N VAL A 24 -4.85 2.23 -10.74
CA VAL A 24 -6.20 2.39 -11.30
C VAL A 24 -6.75 3.77 -10.97
N ILE A 25 -6.58 4.21 -9.72
CA ILE A 25 -6.97 5.56 -9.30
C ILE A 25 -6.17 6.62 -10.06
N LEU A 26 -4.85 6.44 -10.18
CA LEU A 26 -4.00 7.35 -10.95
C LEU A 26 -4.40 7.42 -12.43
N LEU A 27 -4.75 6.29 -13.05
CA LEU A 27 -5.28 6.27 -14.42
C LEU A 27 -6.54 7.12 -14.55
N LEU A 28 -7.48 6.99 -13.60
CA LEU A 28 -8.70 7.80 -13.57
C LEU A 28 -8.39 9.29 -13.36
N LEU A 29 -7.50 9.62 -12.43
CA LEU A 29 -7.08 11.01 -12.20
C LEU A 29 -6.40 11.62 -13.42
N PHE A 30 -5.48 10.90 -14.07
CA PHE A 30 -4.83 11.36 -15.30
C PHE A 30 -5.79 11.47 -16.49
N SER A 31 -6.89 10.71 -16.53
CA SER A 31 -7.90 10.83 -17.56
C SER A 31 -8.73 12.12 -17.46
N GLN A 32 -8.73 12.76 -16.28
CA GLN A 32 -9.48 13.97 -16.00
C GLN A 32 -8.65 15.27 -16.19
N LEU A 33 -7.46 15.17 -16.76
CA LEU A 33 -6.59 16.33 -16.99
C LEU A 33 -7.30 17.40 -17.84
N ASN A 34 -7.21 18.66 -17.37
CA ASN A 34 -7.75 19.83 -18.03
C ASN A 34 -6.87 21.07 -17.74
N SER A 35 -7.33 22.28 -18.13
CA SER A 35 -6.59 23.53 -17.94
C SER A 35 -6.31 23.86 -16.47
N SER A 36 -7.23 23.52 -15.57
CA SER A 36 -7.12 23.77 -14.11
C SER A 36 -6.50 22.59 -13.37
N PHE A 37 -6.77 21.36 -13.78
CA PHE A 37 -6.24 20.14 -13.18
C PHE A 37 -5.13 19.55 -14.06
N ARG A 38 -3.89 19.80 -13.67
CA ARG A 38 -2.69 19.46 -14.45
C ARG A 38 -1.95 18.27 -13.86
N CYS A 39 -1.18 17.54 -14.67
CA CYS A 39 -0.31 16.42 -14.28
C CYS A 39 0.51 16.70 -13.01
N ARG A 40 1.07 17.90 -12.86
CA ARG A 40 1.83 18.28 -11.67
C ARG A 40 1.04 18.22 -10.36
N HIS A 41 -0.28 18.49 -10.40
CA HIS A 41 -1.14 18.46 -9.21
C HIS A 41 -1.37 17.01 -8.77
N ILE A 42 -1.50 16.08 -9.73
CA ILE A 42 -1.63 14.65 -9.45
C ILE A 42 -0.34 14.11 -8.85
N VAL A 43 0.80 14.39 -9.49
CA VAL A 43 2.11 13.91 -9.00
C VAL A 43 2.41 14.49 -7.62
N ALA A 44 2.24 15.80 -7.43
CA ALA A 44 2.49 16.42 -6.13
C ALA A 44 1.55 15.91 -5.05
N GLY A 45 0.26 15.70 -5.37
CA GLY A 45 -0.73 15.14 -4.45
C GLY A 45 -0.40 13.70 -4.06
N GLN A 46 -0.02 12.87 -5.02
CA GLN A 46 0.41 11.49 -4.76
C GLN A 46 1.62 11.43 -3.83
N TYR A 47 2.66 12.25 -4.09
CA TYR A 47 3.82 12.33 -3.20
C TYR A 47 3.46 12.83 -1.81
N LEU A 48 2.59 13.83 -1.71
CA LEU A 48 2.16 14.39 -0.44
C LEU A 48 1.36 13.35 0.36
N GLY A 49 0.37 12.71 -0.25
CA GLY A 49 -0.45 11.68 0.38
C GLY A 49 0.40 10.48 0.82
N PHE A 50 1.28 10.01 -0.05
CA PHE A 50 2.18 8.90 0.25
C PHE A 50 3.17 9.24 1.38
N THR A 51 3.67 10.47 1.44
CA THR A 51 4.52 10.94 2.54
C THR A 51 3.77 10.90 3.87
N VAL A 52 2.49 11.28 3.88
CA VAL A 52 1.66 11.18 5.10
C VAL A 52 1.51 9.73 5.56
N LEU A 53 1.29 8.79 4.64
CA LEU A 53 1.21 7.35 4.97
C LEU A 53 2.52 6.83 5.57
N ILE A 54 3.67 7.23 5.00
CA ILE A 54 4.99 6.90 5.56
C ILE A 54 5.14 7.46 6.97
N ILE A 55 4.81 8.75 7.18
CA ILE A 55 4.89 9.40 8.51
C ILE A 55 3.98 8.68 9.50
N ALA A 56 2.76 8.34 9.11
CA ALA A 56 1.82 7.59 9.95
C ALA A 56 2.33 6.19 10.30
N SER A 57 3.24 5.63 9.48
CA SER A 57 3.85 4.30 9.72
C SER A 57 5.15 4.36 10.52
N LEU A 58 5.73 5.56 10.77
CA LEU A 58 6.96 5.72 11.57
C LEU A 58 6.90 5.15 13.00
N PRO A 59 5.75 5.12 13.69
CA PRO A 59 5.66 4.44 14.99
C PRO A 59 6.16 2.99 14.95
N GLY A 60 6.07 2.31 13.80
CA GLY A 60 6.65 0.99 13.59
C GLY A 60 8.17 0.99 13.76
N LEU A 61 8.89 1.94 13.16
CA LEU A 61 10.34 2.06 13.27
C LEU A 61 10.77 2.32 14.73
N PHE A 62 10.11 3.26 15.41
CA PHE A 62 10.42 3.56 16.82
C PHE A 62 10.07 2.38 17.74
N GLY A 63 8.94 1.71 17.49
CA GLY A 63 8.59 0.47 18.18
C GLY A 63 9.65 -0.61 17.99
N GLY A 64 10.22 -0.73 16.79
CA GLY A 64 11.30 -1.66 16.46
C GLY A 64 12.59 -1.45 17.24
N LEU A 65 12.84 -0.23 17.73
CA LEU A 65 14.02 0.10 18.55
C LEU A 65 13.84 -0.25 20.03
N ILE A 66 12.61 -0.33 20.51
CA ILE A 66 12.27 -0.49 21.93
C ILE A 66 11.76 -1.91 22.23
N ILE A 67 11.00 -2.48 21.32
CA ILE A 67 10.29 -3.76 21.49
C ILE A 67 11.23 -4.92 21.09
N PRO A 68 11.28 -6.01 21.86
CA PRO A 68 12.08 -7.18 21.50
C PRO A 68 11.66 -7.76 20.13
N PRO A 69 12.64 -8.25 19.32
CA PRO A 69 12.38 -8.72 17.95
C PRO A 69 11.25 -9.77 17.84
N ASN A 70 11.12 -10.64 18.85
CA ASN A 70 10.08 -11.68 18.87
C ASN A 70 8.66 -11.09 18.91
N TRP A 71 8.44 -9.96 19.60
CA TRP A 71 7.15 -9.27 19.64
C TRP A 71 6.90 -8.51 18.34
N ILE A 72 7.94 -7.90 17.77
CA ILE A 72 7.86 -7.21 16.47
C ILE A 72 7.44 -8.19 15.38
N GLY A 73 7.99 -9.40 15.39
CA GLY A 73 7.63 -10.41 14.41
C GLY A 73 6.16 -10.80 14.43
N LEU A 74 5.48 -10.71 15.58
CA LEU A 74 4.05 -10.96 15.66
C LEU A 74 3.22 -9.92 14.88
N LEU A 75 3.75 -8.70 14.65
CA LEU A 75 3.10 -7.71 13.79
C LEU A 75 3.00 -8.20 12.34
N GLY A 76 3.85 -9.14 11.92
CA GLY A 76 3.74 -9.80 10.62
C GLY A 76 2.45 -10.62 10.44
N LEU A 77 1.74 -10.94 11.54
CA LEU A 77 0.42 -11.55 11.46
C LEU A 77 -0.63 -10.59 10.88
N ILE A 78 -0.44 -9.27 10.95
CA ILE A 78 -1.38 -8.27 10.43
C ILE A 78 -1.47 -8.38 8.91
N PRO A 79 -0.40 -8.18 8.13
CA PRO A 79 -0.48 -8.34 6.67
C PRO A 79 -0.86 -9.76 6.26
N MET A 80 -0.49 -10.77 7.04
CA MET A 80 -0.90 -12.15 6.77
C MET A 80 -2.41 -12.33 6.96
N ALA A 81 -3.00 -11.77 8.02
CA ALA A 81 -4.44 -11.81 8.26
C ALA A 81 -5.22 -11.07 7.17
N MET A 82 -4.71 -9.91 6.71
CA MET A 82 -5.29 -9.15 5.60
C MET A 82 -5.26 -9.96 4.30
N GLY A 83 -4.13 -10.60 3.98
CA GLY A 83 -4.02 -11.47 2.80
C GLY A 83 -4.97 -12.67 2.86
N ILE A 84 -5.10 -13.31 4.02
CA ILE A 84 -6.05 -14.43 4.20
C ILE A 84 -7.50 -13.93 4.11
N SER A 85 -7.81 -12.77 4.70
CA SER A 85 -9.14 -12.15 4.60
C SER A 85 -9.51 -11.84 3.16
N SER A 86 -8.61 -11.25 2.39
CA SER A 86 -8.81 -10.94 0.97
C SER A 86 -8.99 -12.20 0.10
N LEU A 87 -8.40 -13.34 0.46
CA LEU A 87 -8.63 -14.61 -0.22
C LEU A 87 -10.01 -15.20 0.06
N ILE A 88 -10.51 -15.05 1.30
CA ILE A 88 -11.78 -15.65 1.74
C ILE A 88 -12.95 -14.75 1.40
N ASN A 89 -12.82 -13.45 1.69
CA ASN A 89 -13.84 -12.42 1.45
C ASN A 89 -13.43 -11.64 0.19
N ARG A 90 -13.87 -12.14 -0.94
CA ARG A 90 -13.60 -11.55 -2.23
C ARG A 90 -14.59 -10.40 -2.46
N GLU A 91 -14.42 -9.30 -1.72
CA GLU A 91 -15.21 -8.09 -1.94
C GLU A 91 -14.76 -7.39 -3.23
N GLU A 92 -15.69 -7.20 -4.16
CA GLU A 92 -15.53 -6.25 -5.25
C GLU A 92 -15.33 -4.87 -4.62
N ASN A 93 -14.21 -4.21 -4.97
CA ASN A 93 -13.86 -2.88 -4.44
C ASN A 93 -14.84 -1.82 -4.95
N GLU A 94 -15.99 -1.66 -4.30
CA GLU A 94 -16.93 -0.54 -4.50
C GLU A 94 -16.34 0.83 -4.07
N ILE A 95 -15.19 0.81 -3.37
CA ILE A 95 -14.51 2.01 -2.87
C ILE A 95 -14.05 2.94 -4.01
N LEU A 96 -13.73 2.37 -5.18
CA LEU A 96 -13.18 3.13 -6.29
C LEU A 96 -14.16 4.16 -6.86
N GLU A 97 -15.46 3.83 -6.96
CA GLU A 97 -16.49 4.74 -7.46
C GLU A 97 -16.85 5.84 -6.46
N ALA A 98 -16.88 5.53 -5.17
CA ALA A 98 -17.20 6.49 -4.13
C ALA A 98 -16.09 7.56 -3.95
N VAL A 99 -14.82 7.19 -4.09
CA VAL A 99 -13.68 8.11 -3.94
C VAL A 99 -13.57 9.07 -5.12
N VAL A 100 -13.90 8.63 -6.34
CA VAL A 100 -13.81 9.47 -7.54
C VAL A 100 -14.97 10.45 -7.63
N THR A 101 -16.18 10.08 -7.16
CA THR A 101 -17.36 10.94 -7.18
C THR A 101 -17.31 12.07 -6.14
N THR A 102 -16.56 11.94 -5.07
CA THR A 102 -16.40 13.00 -4.04
C THR A 102 -15.38 14.08 -4.41
N ALA A 103 -14.59 13.89 -5.46
CA ALA A 103 -13.66 14.89 -5.97
C ALA A 103 -14.36 15.91 -6.90
N GLU A 104 -15.38 16.63 -6.42
CA GLU A 104 -15.84 17.84 -7.09
C GLU A 104 -14.72 18.87 -7.04
N TYR A 105 -14.08 19.07 -8.19
CA TYR A 105 -13.01 20.05 -8.37
C TYR A 105 -13.60 21.46 -8.31
N GLN A 106 -13.52 22.09 -7.14
CA GLN A 106 -13.78 23.52 -7.05
C GLN A 106 -12.69 24.28 -7.81
N ASP A 107 -13.16 25.03 -8.78
CA ASP A 107 -12.35 25.85 -9.67
C ASP A 107 -11.71 27.01 -8.88
N THR A 108 -10.52 26.79 -8.32
CA THR A 108 -9.72 27.86 -7.75
C THR A 108 -8.54 28.12 -8.67
N ASN A 109 -8.59 29.26 -9.36
CA ASN A 109 -7.59 29.74 -10.33
C ASN A 109 -6.25 30.10 -9.68
N THR A 110 -5.60 29.18 -8.99
CA THR A 110 -4.26 29.37 -8.45
C THR A 110 -3.26 28.48 -9.17
N THR A 111 -2.22 29.10 -9.72
CA THR A 111 -1.11 28.44 -10.44
C THR A 111 -0.10 27.76 -9.49
N SER A 112 -0.37 27.73 -8.19
CA SER A 112 0.48 27.11 -7.17
C SER A 112 0.47 25.59 -7.25
N LEU A 113 1.59 24.93 -6.94
CA LEU A 113 1.69 23.47 -6.79
C LEU A 113 0.84 22.96 -5.62
N LEU A 114 0.62 23.80 -4.60
CA LEU A 114 -0.23 23.53 -3.44
C LEU A 114 -1.60 24.16 -3.66
N ASN A 115 -2.34 23.66 -4.62
CA ASN A 115 -3.71 24.05 -4.92
C ASN A 115 -4.70 23.04 -4.32
N ALA A 116 -5.98 23.41 -4.21
CA ALA A 116 -7.08 22.53 -3.77
C ALA A 116 -7.03 21.16 -4.49
N SER A 117 -6.74 21.16 -5.80
CA SER A 117 -6.59 19.94 -6.59
C SER A 117 -5.47 19.01 -6.08
N THR A 118 -4.35 19.56 -5.61
CA THR A 118 -3.24 18.76 -5.03
C THR A 118 -3.65 18.14 -3.70
N TYR A 119 -4.35 18.89 -2.85
CA TYR A 119 -4.84 18.38 -1.57
C TYR A 119 -5.92 17.31 -1.77
N ASN A 120 -6.79 17.47 -2.77
CA ASN A 120 -7.81 16.47 -3.10
C ASN A 120 -7.14 15.16 -3.53
N VAL A 121 -6.13 15.21 -4.40
CA VAL A 121 -5.36 14.02 -4.79
C VAL A 121 -4.68 13.40 -3.57
N ALA A 122 -4.05 14.22 -2.71
CA ALA A 122 -3.42 13.72 -1.50
C ALA A 122 -4.43 13.04 -0.55
N ALA A 123 -5.63 13.62 -0.40
CA ALA A 123 -6.70 13.03 0.41
C ALA A 123 -7.16 11.68 -0.15
N ILE A 124 -7.33 11.57 -1.48
CA ILE A 124 -7.65 10.31 -2.16
C ILE A 124 -6.54 9.29 -1.91
N THR A 125 -5.28 9.66 -2.08
CA THR A 125 -4.12 8.78 -1.84
C THR A 125 -4.09 8.29 -0.38
N ILE A 126 -4.35 9.17 0.59
CA ILE A 126 -4.39 8.80 2.01
C ILE A 126 -5.56 7.86 2.30
N ALA A 127 -6.74 8.15 1.75
CA ALA A 127 -7.93 7.33 1.96
C ALA A 127 -7.73 5.92 1.40
N ASN A 128 -7.23 5.82 0.16
CA ASN A 128 -6.96 4.54 -0.49
C ASN A 128 -5.80 3.78 0.15
N GLY A 129 -4.72 4.48 0.52
CA GLY A 129 -3.52 3.86 1.10
C GLY A 129 -3.56 3.71 2.62
N SER A 130 -4.71 3.89 3.28
CA SER A 130 -4.81 3.77 4.74
C SER A 130 -4.52 2.36 5.26
N ASP A 131 -4.82 1.34 4.50
CA ASP A 131 -4.50 -0.06 4.78
C ASP A 131 -3.00 -0.39 4.61
N ASN A 132 -2.28 0.37 3.78
CA ASN A 132 -0.84 0.25 3.61
C ASN A 132 -0.09 0.44 4.94
N ILE A 133 -0.61 1.27 5.84
CA ILE A 133 -0.07 1.51 7.18
C ILE A 133 0.06 0.18 7.95
N SER A 134 -0.92 -0.71 7.81
CA SER A 134 -0.93 -2.03 8.44
C SER A 134 0.20 -2.94 7.97
N VAL A 135 0.72 -2.71 6.77
CA VAL A 135 1.87 -3.42 6.18
C VAL A 135 3.19 -2.70 6.50
N TYR A 136 3.19 -1.36 6.42
CA TYR A 136 4.41 -0.57 6.62
C TYR A 136 4.88 -0.55 8.07
N ILE A 137 3.96 -0.52 9.04
CA ILE A 137 4.32 -0.59 10.47
C ILE A 137 5.19 -1.81 10.79
N PRO A 138 4.75 -3.06 10.52
CA PRO A 138 5.58 -4.23 10.80
C PRO A 138 6.84 -4.29 9.94
N LEU A 139 6.79 -3.81 8.71
CA LEU A 139 7.96 -3.73 7.82
C LEU A 139 9.03 -2.80 8.40
N PHE A 140 8.66 -1.60 8.84
CA PHE A 140 9.58 -0.64 9.43
C PHE A 140 10.09 -1.10 10.79
N ALA A 141 9.22 -1.72 11.60
CA ALA A 141 9.60 -2.30 12.89
C ALA A 141 10.65 -3.41 12.76
N SER A 142 10.59 -4.21 11.70
CA SER A 142 11.52 -5.30 11.43
C SER A 142 12.82 -4.87 10.71
N SER A 143 12.94 -3.58 10.37
CA SER A 143 14.05 -3.02 9.61
C SER A 143 15.03 -2.28 10.52
N ASN A 144 16.33 -2.43 10.26
CA ASN A 144 17.32 -1.53 10.85
C ASN A 144 17.28 -0.16 10.15
N THR A 145 17.89 0.87 10.72
CA THR A 145 17.90 2.24 10.19
C THR A 145 18.39 2.30 8.74
N THR A 146 19.43 1.54 8.39
CA THR A 146 19.97 1.52 7.03
C THR A 146 18.96 0.93 6.04
N ASN A 147 18.38 -0.23 6.38
CA ASN A 147 17.38 -0.89 5.54
C ASN A 147 16.12 -0.04 5.41
N PHE A 148 15.70 0.66 6.46
CA PHE A 148 14.59 1.60 6.44
C PHE A 148 14.81 2.73 5.42
N ILE A 149 16.00 3.38 5.44
CA ILE A 149 16.32 4.45 4.48
C ILE A 149 16.29 3.94 3.04
N ILE A 150 16.80 2.72 2.80
CA ILE A 150 16.77 2.09 1.48
C ILE A 150 15.32 1.84 1.04
N ILE A 151 14.47 1.30 1.91
CA ILE A 151 13.05 1.03 1.63
C ILE A 151 12.33 2.33 1.27
N ILE A 152 12.52 3.41 2.05
CA ILE A 152 11.91 4.72 1.76
C ILE A 152 12.38 5.25 0.40
N GLY A 153 13.66 5.18 0.10
CA GLY A 153 14.19 5.57 -1.21
C GLY A 153 13.55 4.80 -2.36
N VAL A 154 13.43 3.48 -2.22
CA VAL A 154 12.74 2.61 -3.19
C VAL A 154 11.28 3.01 -3.34
N PHE A 155 10.58 3.28 -2.25
CA PHE A 155 9.18 3.67 -2.27
C PHE A 155 8.97 4.95 -3.08
N PHE A 156 9.74 6.01 -2.84
CA PHE A 156 9.62 7.26 -3.59
C PHE A 156 9.96 7.10 -5.09
N ILE A 157 10.93 6.25 -5.43
CA ILE A 157 11.23 5.92 -6.82
C ILE A 157 10.06 5.19 -7.46
N LEU A 158 9.44 4.24 -6.75
CA LEU A 158 8.30 3.49 -7.27
C LEU A 158 7.04 4.36 -7.38
N VAL A 159 6.81 5.33 -6.50
CA VAL A 159 5.73 6.33 -6.66
C VAL A 159 5.91 7.11 -7.97
N ALA A 160 7.15 7.56 -8.28
CA ALA A 160 7.42 8.22 -9.56
C ALA A 160 7.12 7.31 -10.75
N LEU A 161 7.54 6.05 -10.65
CA LEU A 161 7.31 5.05 -11.69
C LEU A 161 5.80 4.78 -11.89
N TRP A 162 5.03 4.66 -10.80
CA TRP A 162 3.57 4.49 -10.85
C TRP A 162 2.88 5.68 -11.53
N CYS A 163 3.23 6.92 -11.13
CA CYS A 163 2.73 8.12 -11.79
C CYS A 163 3.06 8.13 -13.29
N TYR A 164 4.29 7.76 -13.65
CA TYR A 164 4.71 7.71 -15.05
C TYR A 164 3.95 6.65 -15.85
N LEU A 165 3.81 5.44 -15.31
CA LEU A 165 3.07 4.37 -15.95
C LEU A 165 1.59 4.71 -16.11
N ALA A 166 0.95 5.25 -15.06
CA ALA A 166 -0.42 5.68 -15.11
C ALA A 166 -0.63 6.77 -16.17
N TYR A 167 0.22 7.81 -16.19
CA TYR A 167 0.16 8.85 -17.22
C TYR A 167 0.28 8.28 -18.64
N LYS A 168 1.24 7.38 -18.86
CA LYS A 168 1.47 6.76 -20.18
C LYS A 168 0.32 5.87 -20.65
N PHE A 169 -0.35 5.20 -19.71
CA PHE A 169 -1.40 4.23 -20.02
C PHE A 169 -2.82 4.75 -19.82
N THR A 170 -2.99 6.04 -19.49
CA THR A 170 -4.30 6.68 -19.22
C THR A 170 -5.35 6.41 -20.29
N TYR A 171 -4.97 6.37 -21.56
CA TYR A 171 -5.91 6.14 -22.67
C TYR A 171 -6.14 4.66 -23.01
N GLN A 172 -5.57 3.72 -22.24
CA GLN A 172 -5.69 2.29 -22.51
C GLN A 172 -6.58 1.62 -21.45
N THR A 173 -7.89 1.73 -21.62
CA THR A 173 -8.90 1.13 -20.71
C THR A 173 -8.72 -0.36 -20.46
N LYS A 174 -8.19 -1.11 -21.43
CA LYS A 174 -7.87 -2.54 -21.26
C LYS A 174 -6.85 -2.80 -20.17
N ILE A 175 -5.86 -1.90 -20.01
CA ILE A 175 -4.80 -2.04 -18.99
C ILE A 175 -5.38 -1.81 -17.60
N ALA A 176 -6.25 -0.82 -17.41
CA ALA A 176 -6.89 -0.56 -16.14
C ALA A 176 -7.68 -1.79 -15.64
N ASN A 177 -8.50 -2.38 -16.52
CA ASN A 177 -9.30 -3.56 -16.19
C ASN A 177 -8.44 -4.79 -15.87
N ILE A 178 -7.39 -5.02 -16.66
CA ILE A 178 -6.45 -6.13 -16.41
C ILE A 178 -5.77 -5.93 -15.07
N LEU A 179 -5.29 -4.71 -14.78
CA LEU A 179 -4.54 -4.41 -13.57
C LEU A 179 -5.41 -4.58 -12.32
N SER A 180 -6.65 -4.07 -12.33
CA SER A 180 -7.63 -4.26 -11.25
C SER A 180 -7.92 -5.74 -11.00
N GLN A 181 -8.12 -6.52 -12.07
CA GLN A 181 -8.38 -7.94 -11.94
C GLN A 181 -7.18 -8.71 -11.37
N TYR A 182 -5.95 -8.40 -11.83
CA TYR A 182 -4.74 -9.06 -11.34
C TYR A 182 -4.38 -8.64 -9.90
N SER A 183 -4.64 -7.38 -9.52
CA SER A 183 -4.46 -6.89 -8.16
C SER A 183 -5.16 -7.80 -7.15
N ASN A 184 -6.44 -8.04 -7.34
CA ASN A 184 -7.27 -8.85 -6.43
C ASN A 184 -6.80 -10.31 -6.32
N TYR A 185 -6.05 -10.83 -7.32
CA TYR A 185 -5.50 -12.18 -7.27
C TYR A 185 -4.12 -12.25 -6.61
N ILE A 186 -3.24 -11.30 -6.91
CA ILE A 186 -1.83 -11.35 -6.50
C ILE A 186 -1.63 -10.78 -5.09
N LEU A 187 -2.35 -9.71 -4.74
CA LEU A 187 -2.26 -9.00 -3.47
C LEU A 187 -2.31 -9.94 -2.24
N PRO A 188 -3.28 -10.85 -2.11
CA PRO A 188 -3.38 -11.71 -0.94
C PRO A 188 -2.13 -12.56 -0.73
N PHE A 189 -1.59 -13.14 -1.80
CA PHE A 189 -0.40 -13.99 -1.72
C PHE A 189 0.83 -13.21 -1.31
N VAL A 190 1.01 -11.99 -1.85
CA VAL A 190 2.16 -11.15 -1.49
C VAL A 190 2.08 -10.72 -0.03
N LEU A 191 0.89 -10.35 0.47
CA LEU A 191 0.68 -10.00 1.88
C LEU A 191 0.96 -11.17 2.82
N ILE A 192 0.52 -12.39 2.48
CA ILE A 192 0.80 -13.60 3.26
C ILE A 192 2.31 -13.88 3.28
N ILE A 193 2.97 -13.81 2.13
CA ILE A 193 4.42 -14.03 2.02
C ILE A 193 5.18 -12.96 2.82
N LEU A 194 4.80 -11.69 2.69
CA LEU A 194 5.44 -10.58 3.39
C LEU A 194 5.31 -10.74 4.91
N GLY A 195 4.11 -11.01 5.40
CA GLY A 195 3.87 -11.29 6.83
C GLY A 195 4.69 -12.48 7.33
N GLY A 196 4.72 -13.57 6.55
CA GLY A 196 5.54 -14.75 6.84
C GLY A 196 7.04 -14.42 6.90
N LEU A 197 7.55 -13.63 5.95
CA LEU A 197 8.97 -13.19 5.94
C LEU A 197 9.32 -12.36 7.18
N ILE A 198 8.44 -11.46 7.62
CA ILE A 198 8.64 -10.66 8.83
C ILE A 198 8.74 -11.57 10.06
N ILE A 199 7.82 -12.54 10.21
CA ILE A 199 7.81 -13.50 11.32
C ILE A 199 9.07 -14.37 11.34
N LEU A 200 9.47 -14.88 10.17
CA LEU A 200 10.65 -15.74 10.04
C LEU A 200 11.94 -14.96 10.28
N LYS A 201 12.06 -13.74 9.77
CA LYS A 201 13.25 -12.88 9.95
C LYS A 201 13.49 -12.53 11.42
N THR A 202 12.43 -12.34 12.18
CA THR A 202 12.50 -12.00 13.61
C THR A 202 12.53 -13.23 14.53
N ALA A 203 12.42 -14.44 13.95
CA ALA A 203 12.32 -15.71 14.70
C ALA A 203 11.17 -15.72 15.75
N ALA A 204 10.11 -14.93 15.51
CA ALA A 204 9.00 -14.75 16.45
C ALA A 204 8.19 -16.05 16.64
N LEU A 205 8.03 -16.81 15.58
CA LEU A 205 7.31 -18.09 15.60
C LEU A 205 8.12 -19.18 14.89
N SER A 206 8.08 -20.40 15.41
CA SER A 206 8.56 -21.57 14.67
C SER A 206 7.66 -21.85 13.48
N LEU A 207 8.17 -22.50 12.43
CA LEU A 207 7.41 -22.85 11.23
C LEU A 207 6.07 -23.55 11.53
N ILE A 208 6.07 -24.44 12.55
CA ILE A 208 4.86 -25.16 12.96
C ILE A 208 3.83 -24.20 13.57
N LYS A 209 4.27 -23.26 14.43
CA LYS A 209 3.39 -22.25 15.03
C LYS A 209 2.88 -21.27 13.98
N LEU A 210 3.69 -20.92 12.98
CA LEU A 210 3.31 -20.08 11.86
C LEU A 210 2.19 -20.75 11.03
N ALA A 211 2.35 -22.03 10.67
CA ALA A 211 1.34 -22.79 9.95
C ALA A 211 0.03 -22.88 10.76
N ALA A 212 0.12 -23.16 12.07
CA ALA A 212 -1.04 -23.17 12.96
C ALA A 212 -1.74 -21.82 13.03
N SER A 213 -0.97 -20.71 13.07
CA SER A 213 -1.53 -19.34 13.04
C SER A 213 -2.26 -19.03 11.73
N CYS A 214 -1.72 -19.45 10.59
CA CYS A 214 -2.39 -19.31 9.29
C CYS A 214 -3.74 -20.06 9.27
N ILE A 215 -3.77 -21.30 9.76
CA ILE A 215 -5.00 -22.10 9.82
C ILE A 215 -6.00 -21.44 10.77
N CYS A 216 -5.55 -21.00 11.94
CA CYS A 216 -6.40 -20.31 12.91
C CYS A 216 -7.00 -19.02 12.34
N LEU A 217 -6.19 -18.20 11.68
CA LEU A 217 -6.64 -16.98 11.01
C LEU A 217 -7.66 -17.27 9.91
N ALA A 218 -7.42 -18.30 9.09
CA ALA A 218 -8.36 -18.71 8.04
C ALA A 218 -9.72 -19.14 8.63
N ILE A 219 -9.71 -19.87 9.76
CA ILE A 219 -10.94 -20.29 10.44
C ILE A 219 -11.67 -19.07 11.05
N LEU A 220 -10.94 -18.15 11.68
CA LEU A 220 -11.51 -16.95 12.30
C LEU A 220 -12.15 -16.03 11.26
N VAL A 221 -11.47 -15.80 10.15
CA VAL A 221 -11.99 -14.97 9.04
C VAL A 221 -13.22 -15.60 8.41
N LYS A 222 -13.20 -16.94 8.19
CA LYS A 222 -14.37 -17.67 7.65
C LYS A 222 -15.58 -17.63 8.58
N LYS A 223 -15.37 -17.45 9.89
CA LYS A 223 -16.44 -17.50 10.91
C LYS A 223 -17.11 -16.13 11.13
N GLN A 224 -16.58 -15.04 10.58
CA GLN A 224 -17.25 -13.74 10.59
C GLN A 224 -18.19 -13.66 9.38
N PRO A 225 -19.51 -13.98 9.50
CA PRO A 225 -20.46 -13.62 8.47
C PRO A 225 -20.57 -12.09 8.50
N LEU A 226 -20.49 -11.47 7.32
CA LEU A 226 -20.77 -10.05 7.14
C LEU A 226 -22.11 -9.76 7.85
N SER A 227 -22.05 -8.95 8.91
CA SER A 227 -23.26 -8.37 9.48
C SER A 227 -23.74 -7.32 8.48
N ASN A 228 -24.81 -7.63 7.77
CA ASN A 228 -25.60 -6.69 6.98
C ASN A 228 -26.05 -5.51 7.84
#